data_eead0bfc21b4225b4ae4f8082a61e1b1
#
_entry.id   eead0bfc21b4225b4ae4f8082a61e1b1
#
_cell.length_a   1.000
_cell.length_b   1.000
_cell.length_c   1.000
_cell.angle_alpha   90.00
_cell.angle_beta   90.00
_cell.angle_gamma   90.00
#
_symmetry.space_group_name_H-M   'P 1'
#
loop_
_entity.id
_entity.type
_entity.pdbx_description
1 polymer ?
#
loop_
_entity_poly.entity_id
_entity_poly.type
_entity_poly.pdbx_seq_one_letter_code
_entity_poly.pdbx_strand_id
1 'polypeptide(L)'
;AAQRQPERNKIIPRYMTPAAAGYASPALGDDYEDYEVAADSEADFAVRIAGDSMEPYIHDDSIVLVKRGATIFDGDVGLFFVDGDMKCKQYCQDYLGNVYLFSLNRARRDADVTIPASSGITICCFGKVLLKGKIPLPQD
;
A
#
# COMPACT_ATOMS: atom_id res chain seq x y z
N ALA A 1 11.35 3.38 43.26
CA ALA A 1 10.81 3.92 42.02
C ALA A 1 10.12 2.81 41.21
N ALA A 2 8.92 3.07 40.81
CA ALA A 2 8.22 2.11 39.97
C ALA A 2 8.99 1.90 38.67
N GLN A 3 9.39 0.69 38.45
CA GLN A 3 10.02 0.35 37.18
C GLN A 3 8.95 0.31 36.10
N ARG A 4 9.08 1.17 35.13
CA ARG A 4 8.24 1.14 33.97
C ARG A 4 8.55 -0.11 33.18
N GLN A 5 7.56 -0.97 32.99
CA GLN A 5 7.74 -2.11 32.11
C GLN A 5 7.92 -1.61 30.68
N PRO A 6 8.89 -2.14 29.95
CA PRO A 6 9.01 -1.77 28.55
C PRO A 6 7.72 -2.15 27.81
N GLU A 7 7.28 -1.29 26.93
CA GLU A 7 6.15 -1.59 26.06
C GLU A 7 6.47 -2.83 25.25
N ARG A 8 5.52 -3.76 25.24
CA ARG A 8 5.66 -4.94 24.42
C ARG A 8 5.37 -4.57 22.98
N ASN A 9 6.24 -5.02 22.08
CA ASN A 9 5.99 -4.88 20.68
C ASN A 9 4.79 -5.73 20.27
N LYS A 10 4.15 -5.31 19.22
CA LYS A 10 2.98 -5.96 18.64
C LYS A 10 3.43 -6.87 17.51
N ILE A 11 2.78 -8.01 17.37
CA ILE A 11 3.05 -8.94 16.28
C ILE A 11 1.94 -8.82 15.25
N ILE A 12 2.32 -8.65 13.98
CA ILE A 12 1.40 -8.60 12.84
C ILE A 12 1.86 -9.60 11.79
N PRO A 13 0.97 -10.03 10.88
CA PRO A 13 1.40 -10.90 9.79
C PRO A 13 2.17 -10.09 8.74
N ARG A 14 3.26 -10.67 8.25
CA ARG A 14 3.93 -10.21 7.05
C ARG A 14 3.61 -11.20 5.94
N TYR A 15 2.83 -10.79 4.99
CA TYR A 15 2.45 -11.65 3.87
C TYR A 15 3.60 -11.78 2.89
N MET A 16 3.86 -12.99 2.46
CA MET A 16 4.99 -13.29 1.59
C MET A 16 4.70 -12.89 0.15
N THR A 17 3.47 -13.13 -0.30
CA THR A 17 3.04 -12.71 -1.64
C THR A 17 1.59 -12.30 -1.58
N PRO A 18 1.17 -11.28 -2.35
CA PRO A 18 -0.24 -11.01 -2.56
C PRO A 18 -0.92 -12.15 -3.30
N ALA A 19 -2.25 -12.23 -3.23
CA ALA A 19 -3.01 -13.22 -3.95
C ALA A 19 -2.71 -13.15 -5.44
N ALA A 20 -2.62 -14.33 -6.06
CA ALA A 20 -2.39 -14.41 -7.49
C ALA A 20 -3.59 -13.92 -8.27
N ALA A 21 -3.34 -13.50 -9.50
CA ALA A 21 -4.37 -13.09 -10.43
C ALA A 21 -5.38 -14.22 -10.70
N GLY A 22 -6.60 -13.85 -11.05
CA GLY A 22 -7.63 -14.80 -11.44
C GLY A 22 -8.59 -15.21 -10.35
N TYR A 23 -8.38 -14.79 -9.11
CA TYR A 23 -9.34 -15.04 -8.04
C TYR A 23 -10.49 -14.03 -8.10
N ALA A 24 -11.68 -14.50 -7.80
CA ALA A 24 -12.86 -13.65 -7.80
C ALA A 24 -12.82 -12.59 -6.71
N SER A 25 -12.13 -12.88 -5.62
CA SER A 25 -11.97 -11.95 -4.51
C SER A 25 -10.48 -11.80 -4.20
N PRO A 26 -9.93 -10.59 -4.29
CA PRO A 26 -8.54 -10.39 -3.94
C PRO A 26 -8.32 -10.68 -2.46
N ALA A 27 -7.25 -11.39 -2.17
CA ALA A 27 -6.85 -11.74 -0.81
C ALA A 27 -5.33 -11.84 -0.74
N LEU A 28 -4.81 -11.68 0.47
CA LEU A 28 -3.36 -11.76 0.70
C LEU A 28 -2.99 -13.20 1.04
N GLY A 29 -3.34 -14.21 0.49
CA GLY A 29 -2.94 -15.59 0.70
C GLY A 29 -2.78 -16.01 2.16
N ASP A 30 -2.42 -17.27 2.35
CA ASP A 30 -2.24 -17.85 3.68
C ASP A 30 -0.76 -17.95 4.09
N ASP A 31 0.13 -17.54 3.20
CA ASP A 31 1.58 -17.64 3.43
C ASP A 31 2.08 -16.36 4.08
N TYR A 32 2.24 -16.40 5.39
CA TYR A 32 2.71 -15.25 6.14
C TYR A 32 3.61 -15.69 7.31
N GLU A 33 4.40 -14.75 7.79
CA GLU A 33 5.26 -14.90 8.96
C GLU A 33 4.91 -13.84 9.99
N ASP A 34 5.25 -14.10 11.25
CA ASP A 34 5.14 -13.09 12.28
C ASP A 34 6.13 -11.96 12.03
N TYR A 35 5.67 -10.74 12.23
CA TYR A 35 6.47 -9.54 12.05
C TYR A 35 6.25 -8.61 13.22
N GLU A 36 7.34 -8.24 13.88
CA GLU A 36 7.28 -7.44 15.10
C GLU A 36 7.32 -5.95 14.75
N VAL A 37 6.38 -5.20 15.29
CA VAL A 37 6.30 -3.75 15.13
C VAL A 37 6.13 -3.10 16.49
N ALA A 38 6.30 -1.78 16.55
CA ALA A 38 6.10 -1.02 17.78
C ALA A 38 4.69 -1.22 18.34
N ALA A 39 4.57 -1.23 19.65
CA ALA A 39 3.28 -1.47 20.32
C ALA A 39 2.20 -0.48 19.93
N ASP A 40 2.59 0.76 19.63
CA ASP A 40 1.68 1.84 19.22
C ASP A 40 1.49 1.93 17.69
N SER A 41 2.06 1.00 16.94
CA SER A 41 1.90 0.99 15.48
C SER A 41 0.44 0.75 15.11
N GLU A 42 -0.05 1.50 14.14
CA GLU A 42 -1.38 1.31 13.58
C GLU A 42 -1.43 0.22 12.50
N ALA A 43 -0.30 -0.40 12.20
CA ALA A 43 -0.22 -1.39 11.14
C ALA A 43 -1.02 -2.65 11.49
N ASP A 44 -1.71 -3.17 10.50
CA ASP A 44 -2.45 -4.43 10.61
C ASP A 44 -1.71 -5.58 9.94
N PHE A 45 -0.89 -5.28 8.95
CA PHE A 45 -0.04 -6.26 8.29
C PHE A 45 1.14 -5.58 7.61
N ALA A 46 2.07 -6.40 7.14
CA ALA A 46 3.24 -5.95 6.39
C ALA A 46 3.38 -6.73 5.09
N VAL A 47 3.96 -6.10 4.08
CA VAL A 47 4.27 -6.75 2.80
C VAL A 47 5.60 -6.26 2.30
N ARG A 48 6.27 -7.07 1.49
CA ARG A 48 7.49 -6.67 0.79
C ARG A 48 7.12 -6.05 -0.55
N ILE A 49 7.77 -4.95 -0.88
CA ILE A 49 7.58 -4.27 -2.15
C ILE A 49 8.60 -4.79 -3.15
N ALA A 50 8.16 -5.20 -4.32
CA ALA A 50 9.02 -5.64 -5.40
C ALA A 50 9.04 -4.58 -6.49
N GLY A 51 10.24 -4.26 -6.99
CA GLY A 51 10.41 -3.31 -8.07
C GLY A 51 10.77 -1.91 -7.61
N ASP A 52 11.07 -1.06 -8.57
CA ASP A 52 11.62 0.28 -8.33
C ASP A 52 10.60 1.41 -8.57
N SER A 53 9.33 1.09 -8.80
CA SER A 53 8.34 2.09 -9.18
C SER A 53 8.03 3.10 -8.09
N MET A 54 8.40 2.82 -6.84
CA MET A 54 8.14 3.71 -5.71
C MET A 54 9.40 4.35 -5.15
N GLU A 55 10.56 4.12 -5.79
CA GLU A 55 11.80 4.77 -5.41
C GLU A 55 11.72 6.29 -5.63
N PRO A 56 12.43 7.11 -4.87
CA PRO A 56 13.30 6.76 -3.74
C PRO A 56 12.58 6.65 -2.41
N TYR A 57 11.27 6.80 -2.39
CA TYR A 57 10.48 6.85 -1.16
C TYR A 57 10.27 5.48 -0.53
N ILE A 58 10.05 4.47 -1.36
CA ILE A 58 9.94 3.08 -0.93
C ILE A 58 10.89 2.28 -1.79
N HIS A 59 11.89 1.70 -1.14
CA HIS A 59 12.94 0.97 -1.87
C HIS A 59 12.47 -0.40 -2.31
N ASP A 60 13.00 -0.85 -3.44
CA ASP A 60 12.83 -2.23 -3.89
C ASP A 60 13.25 -3.18 -2.76
N ASP A 61 12.46 -4.23 -2.58
CA ASP A 61 12.69 -5.28 -1.59
C ASP A 61 12.52 -4.83 -0.13
N SER A 62 11.99 -3.64 0.12
CA SER A 62 11.71 -3.18 1.48
C SER A 62 10.34 -3.66 1.97
N ILE A 63 10.20 -3.69 3.29
CA ILE A 63 8.95 -4.04 3.95
C ILE A 63 8.18 -2.75 4.24
N VAL A 64 6.91 -2.72 3.89
CA VAL A 64 6.02 -1.62 4.24
C VAL A 64 4.95 -2.10 5.20
N LEU A 65 4.51 -1.19 6.06
CA LEU A 65 3.44 -1.44 7.03
C LEU A 65 2.13 -0.89 6.47
N VAL A 66 1.05 -1.63 6.66
CA VAL A 66 -0.23 -1.32 6.03
C VAL A 66 -1.34 -1.35 7.07
N LYS A 67 -2.23 -0.35 7.00
CA LYS A 67 -3.41 -0.26 7.84
C LYS A 67 -4.65 -0.55 7.00
N ARG A 68 -5.45 -1.53 7.46
CA ARG A 68 -6.72 -1.89 6.81
C ARG A 68 -7.80 -0.87 7.16
N GLY A 69 -8.74 -0.71 6.24
CA GLY A 69 -9.96 0.07 6.50
C GLY A 69 -9.75 1.57 6.63
N ALA A 70 -8.54 2.06 6.45
CA ALA A 70 -8.28 3.50 6.49
C ALA A 70 -8.82 4.16 5.23
N THR A 71 -9.38 5.36 5.39
CA THR A 71 -9.77 6.17 4.23
C THR A 71 -8.53 6.62 3.47
N ILE A 72 -8.54 6.44 2.16
CA ILE A 72 -7.46 6.89 1.28
C ILE A 72 -7.83 8.27 0.74
N PHE A 73 -6.95 9.23 0.95
CA PHE A 73 -7.08 10.59 0.44
C PHE A 73 -6.06 10.82 -0.67
N ASP A 74 -6.28 11.88 -1.44
CA ASP A 74 -5.34 12.27 -2.49
C ASP A 74 -3.92 12.44 -1.92
N GLY A 75 -2.96 11.80 -2.55
CA GLY A 75 -1.57 11.80 -2.12
C GLY A 75 -1.17 10.63 -1.25
N ASP A 76 -2.13 9.93 -0.66
CA ASP A 76 -1.84 8.75 0.15
C ASP A 76 -1.33 7.60 -0.71
N VAL A 77 -0.47 6.79 -0.15
CA VAL A 77 0.02 5.57 -0.78
C VAL A 77 -0.75 4.37 -0.24
N GLY A 78 -1.17 3.50 -1.12
CA GLY A 78 -1.92 2.32 -0.75
C GLY A 78 -1.53 1.10 -1.55
N LEU A 79 -2.05 -0.03 -1.12
CA LEU A 79 -1.98 -1.29 -1.87
C LEU A 79 -3.31 -1.48 -2.58
N PHE A 80 -3.25 -1.59 -3.90
CA PHE A 80 -4.45 -1.69 -4.74
C PHE A 80 -4.37 -2.96 -5.60
N PHE A 81 -5.50 -3.65 -5.69
CA PHE A 81 -5.63 -4.77 -6.61
C PHE A 81 -6.30 -4.27 -7.88
N VAL A 82 -5.58 -4.31 -8.98
CA VAL A 82 -6.00 -3.79 -10.28
C VAL A 82 -5.56 -4.77 -11.36
N ASP A 83 -6.47 -5.16 -12.24
CA ASP A 83 -6.18 -6.04 -13.38
C ASP A 83 -5.42 -7.31 -12.98
N GLY A 84 -5.81 -7.91 -11.86
CA GLY A 84 -5.21 -9.15 -11.41
C GLY A 84 -3.88 -9.00 -10.65
N ASP A 85 -3.39 -7.78 -10.47
CA ASP A 85 -2.12 -7.52 -9.81
C ASP A 85 -2.29 -6.64 -8.58
N MET A 86 -1.52 -6.93 -7.55
CA MET A 86 -1.37 -6.06 -6.39
C MET A 86 -0.33 -4.99 -6.71
N LYS A 87 -0.72 -3.73 -6.57
CA LYS A 87 0.14 -2.59 -6.86
C LYS A 87 0.23 -1.67 -5.67
N CYS A 88 1.44 -1.21 -5.37
CA CYS A 88 1.69 -0.13 -4.40
C CYS A 88 1.81 1.17 -5.18
N LYS A 89 0.89 2.09 -4.96
CA LYS A 89 0.79 3.33 -5.75
C LYS A 89 0.31 4.47 -4.89
N GLN A 90 0.56 5.69 -5.37
CA GLN A 90 0.02 6.91 -4.78
C GLN A 90 -1.33 7.21 -5.42
N TYR A 91 -2.33 7.46 -4.59
CA TYR A 91 -3.73 7.62 -5.01
C TYR A 91 -4.05 9.08 -5.26
N CYS A 92 -4.86 9.31 -6.29
CA CYS A 92 -5.50 10.60 -6.53
C CYS A 92 -6.81 10.38 -7.28
N GLN A 93 -7.83 11.15 -6.93
CA GLN A 93 -9.10 11.13 -7.64
C GLN A 93 -9.47 12.55 -8.03
N ASP A 94 -9.80 12.77 -9.29
CA ASP A 94 -10.23 14.09 -9.74
C ASP A 94 -11.73 14.31 -9.47
N TYR A 95 -12.21 15.51 -9.75
CA TYR A 95 -13.61 15.88 -9.49
C TYR A 95 -14.61 15.16 -10.40
N LEU A 96 -14.15 14.54 -11.48
CA LEU A 96 -14.98 13.74 -12.37
C LEU A 96 -15.05 12.26 -11.94
N GLY A 97 -14.29 11.90 -10.91
CA GLY A 97 -14.25 10.52 -10.41
C GLY A 97 -13.21 9.64 -11.09
N ASN A 98 -12.37 10.17 -11.95
CA ASN A 98 -11.26 9.42 -12.52
C ASN A 98 -10.22 9.16 -11.43
N VAL A 99 -9.73 7.94 -11.34
CA VAL A 99 -8.73 7.55 -10.36
C VAL A 99 -7.37 7.42 -11.03
N TYR A 100 -6.36 7.97 -10.38
CA TYR A 100 -4.97 7.90 -10.83
C TYR A 100 -4.16 7.19 -9.76
N LEU A 101 -3.40 6.19 -10.17
CA LEU A 101 -2.48 5.47 -9.30
C LEU A 101 -1.07 5.74 -9.82
N PHE A 102 -0.35 6.59 -9.11
CA PHE A 102 0.95 7.08 -9.55
C PHE A 102 2.09 6.24 -8.98
N SER A 103 3.10 6.00 -9.80
CA SER A 103 4.41 5.57 -9.33
C SER A 103 5.12 6.75 -8.71
N LEU A 104 5.66 6.59 -7.49
CA LEU A 104 6.42 7.68 -6.86
C LEU A 104 7.72 7.96 -7.60
N ASN A 105 8.28 6.95 -8.24
CA ASN A 105 9.44 7.10 -9.12
C ASN A 105 8.97 7.64 -10.48
N ARG A 106 9.20 8.92 -10.72
CA ARG A 106 8.71 9.54 -11.96
C ARG A 106 9.47 9.12 -13.21
N ALA A 107 10.59 8.45 -13.05
CA ALA A 107 11.24 7.75 -14.18
C ALA A 107 10.42 6.52 -14.61
N ARG A 108 9.51 6.05 -13.75
CA ARG A 108 8.64 4.91 -14.03
C ARG A 108 7.18 5.36 -14.18
N ARG A 109 6.95 6.54 -14.73
CA ARG A 109 5.57 7.01 -15.00
C ARG A 109 4.83 6.13 -16.01
N ASP A 110 5.54 5.31 -16.77
CA ASP A 110 4.98 4.29 -17.63
C ASP A 110 4.17 3.24 -16.85
N ALA A 111 4.45 3.09 -15.57
CA ALA A 111 3.73 2.17 -14.69
C ALA A 111 2.56 2.83 -13.94
N ASP A 112 2.25 4.10 -14.22
CA ASP A 112 1.05 4.75 -13.69
C ASP A 112 -0.20 4.08 -14.26
N VAL A 113 -1.26 4.06 -13.46
CA VAL A 113 -2.54 3.50 -13.87
C VAL A 113 -3.59 4.59 -13.83
N THR A 114 -4.37 4.72 -14.88
CA THR A 114 -5.54 5.62 -14.93
C THR A 114 -6.79 4.80 -15.07
N ILE A 115 -7.76 5.04 -14.20
CA ILE A 115 -9.04 4.34 -14.21
C ILE A 115 -10.13 5.38 -14.41
N PRO A 116 -10.66 5.50 -15.64
CA PRO A 116 -11.72 6.47 -15.91
C PRO A 116 -12.97 6.16 -15.09
N ALA A 117 -13.64 7.21 -14.63
CA ALA A 117 -14.89 7.07 -13.87
C ALA A 117 -15.95 6.28 -14.65
N SER A 118 -15.95 6.40 -15.98
CA SER A 118 -16.89 5.74 -16.84
C SER A 118 -16.55 4.29 -17.19
N SER A 119 -15.37 3.80 -16.73
CA SER A 119 -14.87 2.48 -17.13
C SER A 119 -15.63 1.33 -16.51
N GLY A 120 -16.29 1.55 -15.36
CA GLY A 120 -16.90 0.48 -14.59
C GLY A 120 -15.92 -0.43 -13.88
N ILE A 121 -14.62 -0.15 -13.98
CA ILE A 121 -13.58 -0.93 -13.31
C ILE A 121 -13.60 -0.60 -11.82
N THR A 122 -13.65 -1.63 -11.00
CA THR A 122 -13.58 -1.49 -9.55
C THR A 122 -12.16 -1.71 -9.06
N ILE A 123 -11.67 -0.80 -8.22
CA ILE A 123 -10.39 -0.95 -7.56
C ILE A 123 -10.65 -1.47 -6.16
N CYS A 124 -9.91 -2.49 -5.75
CA CYS A 124 -9.93 -2.93 -4.38
C CYS A 124 -8.69 -2.39 -3.66
N CYS A 125 -8.90 -1.60 -2.61
CA CYS A 125 -7.82 -1.11 -1.78
C CYS A 125 -7.65 -2.06 -0.58
N PHE A 126 -6.47 -2.67 -0.45
CA PHE A 126 -6.17 -3.53 0.68
C PHE A 126 -5.79 -2.76 1.93
N GLY A 127 -5.35 -1.54 1.77
CA GLY A 127 -5.02 -0.71 2.90
C GLY A 127 -4.08 0.43 2.53
N LYS A 128 -3.90 1.30 3.52
CA LYS A 128 -3.03 2.46 3.39
C LYS A 128 -1.63 2.09 3.86
N VAL A 129 -0.63 2.42 3.05
CA VAL A 129 0.77 2.26 3.42
C VAL A 129 1.13 3.37 4.40
N LEU A 130 1.69 2.99 5.55
CA LEU A 130 2.07 3.94 6.59
C LEU A 130 3.46 4.50 6.28
N LEU A 131 3.52 5.80 6.03
CA LEU A 131 4.74 6.52 5.72
C LEU A 131 4.93 7.62 6.76
N LYS A 132 6.17 8.09 6.90
CA LYS A 132 6.50 9.13 7.90
C LYS A 132 5.98 10.51 7.56
N GLY A 133 5.59 10.74 6.31
CA GLY A 133 5.09 12.03 5.88
C GLY A 133 4.36 11.92 4.57
N LYS A 134 3.70 13.01 4.19
CA LYS A 134 3.00 13.06 2.91
C LYS A 134 3.98 13.31 1.78
N ILE A 135 3.73 12.64 0.66
CA ILE A 135 4.52 12.81 -0.55
C ILE A 135 3.67 13.62 -1.53
N PRO A 136 4.20 14.72 -2.09
CA PRO A 136 3.43 15.53 -3.03
C PRO A 136 3.00 14.73 -4.25
N LEU A 137 1.83 15.07 -4.78
CA LEU A 137 1.38 14.51 -6.05
C LEU A 137 2.30 14.95 -7.17
N PRO A 138 2.47 14.12 -8.22
CA PRO A 138 3.27 14.51 -9.37
C PRO A 138 2.72 15.77 -10.03
N GLN A 139 3.61 16.61 -10.52
CA GLN A 139 3.28 17.83 -11.24
C GLN A 139 3.56 17.73 -12.74
N ASP A 140 3.94 16.57 -13.20
CA ASP A 140 4.24 16.32 -14.61
C ASP A 140 3.11 15.62 -15.36
#